data_9451c1d1e0df50714960edc0e727c0a2
#
_entry.id   9451c1d1e0df50714960edc0e727c0a2
#
_cell.length_a   1.000
_cell.length_b   1.000
_cell.length_c   1.000
_cell.angle_alpha   90.00
_cell.angle_beta   90.00
_cell.angle_gamma   90.00
#
_symmetry.space_group_name_H-M   'P 1'
#
loop_
_entity.id
_entity.type
_entity.pdbx_description
1 polymer ?
#
loop_
_entity_poly.entity_id
_entity_poly.type
_entity_poly.pdbx_seq_one_letter_code
_entity_poly.pdbx_strand_id
1 'polypeptide(L)'
;MAHSAAEVVRVTTGTAYPRIRQVVLDTTDVRGLAEFYRQLFGLVYRPGDEPPPAGEPDPLGSDWLVLRTPEGASCLAFQQVEKLPEAAEGWPAGPVPQQLHLDTTVPTVEALEAAHRRALELGARELLDRTDDPEEPLRVYADPSGHPLCIFVAP
;
A
#
# COMPACT_ATOMS: atom_id res chain seq x y z
N MET A 1 -37.78 36.33 -4.00
CA MET A 1 -37.08 35.34 -4.82
C MET A 1 -35.63 35.77 -4.92
N ALA A 2 -34.77 35.19 -4.09
CA ALA A 2 -33.32 35.50 -4.05
C ALA A 2 -32.59 34.45 -4.84
N HIS A 3 -31.92 34.87 -5.92
CA HIS A 3 -31.01 34.02 -6.69
C HIS A 3 -29.69 33.93 -5.92
N SER A 4 -29.37 32.72 -5.43
CA SER A 4 -28.05 32.42 -4.91
C SER A 4 -27.09 32.30 -6.10
N ALA A 5 -26.18 33.27 -6.20
CA ALA A 5 -25.07 33.20 -7.12
C ALA A 5 -24.04 32.20 -6.57
N ALA A 6 -23.90 31.07 -7.24
CA ALA A 6 -22.80 30.14 -6.98
C ALA A 6 -21.50 30.86 -7.34
N GLU A 7 -20.67 31.11 -6.33
CA GLU A 7 -19.33 31.66 -6.49
C GLU A 7 -18.44 30.63 -7.19
N VAL A 8 -18.22 30.82 -8.47
CA VAL A 8 -17.24 30.06 -9.24
C VAL A 8 -15.86 30.49 -8.77
N VAL A 9 -15.22 29.67 -7.95
CA VAL A 9 -13.80 29.85 -7.60
C VAL A 9 -12.99 29.78 -8.90
N ARG A 10 -12.62 30.96 -9.41
CA ARG A 10 -11.66 31.09 -10.50
C ARG A 10 -10.30 30.63 -9.98
N VAL A 11 -9.87 29.44 -10.39
CA VAL A 11 -8.48 29.03 -10.26
C VAL A 11 -7.63 30.00 -11.06
N THR A 12 -6.88 30.85 -10.36
CA THR A 12 -5.95 31.81 -10.97
C THR A 12 -4.88 31.03 -11.71
N THR A 13 -4.74 31.30 -12.99
CA THR A 13 -3.67 30.82 -13.86
C THR A 13 -2.33 31.36 -13.36
N GLY A 14 -1.52 30.57 -12.67
CA GLY A 14 -0.20 31.05 -12.24
C GLY A 14 0.73 30.06 -11.60
N THR A 15 0.25 29.14 -10.75
CA THR A 15 1.15 28.23 -10.04
C THR A 15 0.65 26.79 -10.14
N ALA A 16 1.41 25.95 -10.87
CA ALA A 16 1.15 24.51 -10.90
C ALA A 16 1.84 23.86 -9.69
N TYR A 17 1.05 23.33 -8.75
CA TYR A 17 1.58 22.56 -7.63
C TYR A 17 1.81 21.09 -8.04
N PRO A 18 2.94 20.47 -7.62
CA PRO A 18 3.13 19.04 -7.78
C PRO A 18 2.01 18.26 -7.07
N ARG A 19 1.59 17.16 -7.68
CA ARG A 19 0.59 16.24 -7.10
C ARG A 19 1.24 14.91 -6.79
N ILE A 20 0.96 14.35 -5.61
CA ILE A 20 1.37 12.98 -5.29
C ILE A 20 0.66 12.06 -6.28
N ARG A 21 1.43 11.29 -7.01
CA ARG A 21 0.91 10.30 -7.96
C ARG A 21 0.71 8.95 -7.30
N GLN A 22 1.73 8.47 -6.58
CA GLN A 22 1.77 7.16 -5.94
C GLN A 22 2.93 7.09 -4.94
N VAL A 23 2.89 6.10 -4.05
CA VAL A 23 4.04 5.68 -3.25
C VAL A 23 4.80 4.60 -4.04
N VAL A 24 6.12 4.65 -4.03
CA VAL A 24 7.00 3.65 -4.68
C VAL A 24 7.67 2.81 -3.61
N LEU A 25 7.56 1.49 -3.73
CA LEU A 25 8.18 0.52 -2.84
C LEU A 25 9.31 -0.21 -3.59
N ASP A 26 10.52 -0.15 -3.05
CA ASP A 26 11.65 -0.87 -3.59
C ASP A 26 11.59 -2.36 -3.20
N THR A 27 11.94 -3.24 -4.12
CA THR A 27 11.91 -4.68 -3.88
C THR A 27 12.88 -5.42 -4.78
N THR A 28 13.33 -6.59 -4.35
CA THR A 28 14.07 -7.52 -5.18
C THR A 28 13.17 -8.50 -5.95
N ASP A 29 11.84 -8.42 -5.73
CA ASP A 29 10.81 -9.22 -6.40
C ASP A 29 9.58 -8.35 -6.69
N VAL A 30 9.61 -7.63 -7.81
CA VAL A 30 8.59 -6.66 -8.19
C VAL A 30 7.22 -7.31 -8.39
N ARG A 31 7.16 -8.45 -9.10
CA ARG A 31 5.90 -9.15 -9.35
C ARG A 31 5.32 -9.73 -8.05
N GLY A 32 6.15 -10.37 -7.24
CA GLY A 32 5.71 -10.95 -5.97
C GLY A 32 5.16 -9.91 -5.01
N LEU A 33 5.84 -8.77 -4.84
CA LEU A 33 5.36 -7.70 -3.97
C LEU A 33 4.10 -7.02 -4.52
N ALA A 34 4.01 -6.81 -5.83
CA ALA A 34 2.80 -6.28 -6.45
C ALA A 34 1.60 -7.22 -6.24
N GLU A 35 1.76 -8.53 -6.42
CA GLU A 35 0.70 -9.51 -6.15
C GLU A 35 0.26 -9.53 -4.68
N PHE A 36 1.20 -9.40 -3.74
CA PHE A 36 0.89 -9.27 -2.32
C PHE A 36 -0.08 -8.10 -2.07
N TYR A 37 0.26 -6.90 -2.51
CA TYR A 37 -0.58 -5.71 -2.29
C TYR A 37 -1.86 -5.72 -3.12
N ARG A 38 -1.81 -6.25 -4.34
CA ARG A 38 -3.01 -6.42 -5.17
C ARG A 38 -4.06 -7.26 -4.45
N GLN A 39 -3.64 -8.37 -3.86
CA GLN A 39 -4.54 -9.29 -3.18
C GLN A 39 -4.93 -8.78 -1.78
N LEU A 40 -4.02 -8.15 -1.04
CA LEU A 40 -4.30 -7.66 0.31
C LEU A 40 -5.29 -6.49 0.30
N PHE A 41 -5.11 -5.55 -0.64
CA PHE A 41 -5.90 -4.30 -0.69
C PHE A 41 -6.99 -4.30 -1.79
N GLY A 42 -7.14 -5.36 -2.55
CA GLY A 42 -8.12 -5.41 -3.65
C GLY A 42 -7.79 -4.45 -4.79
N LEU A 43 -6.51 -4.18 -5.04
CA LEU A 43 -6.05 -3.31 -6.12
C LEU A 43 -6.03 -4.05 -7.46
N VAL A 44 -5.90 -3.28 -8.54
CA VAL A 44 -5.80 -3.78 -9.92
C VAL A 44 -4.52 -3.26 -10.58
N TYR A 45 -3.97 -4.02 -11.52
CA TYR A 45 -2.84 -3.55 -12.32
C TYR A 45 -3.20 -2.34 -13.18
N ARG A 46 -2.23 -1.45 -13.37
CA ARG A 46 -2.31 -0.51 -14.50
C ARG A 46 -2.40 -1.32 -15.80
N PRO A 47 -3.26 -0.93 -16.76
CA PRO A 47 -3.33 -1.62 -18.05
C PRO A 47 -1.95 -1.80 -18.69
N GLY A 48 -1.60 -3.04 -19.02
CA GLY A 48 -0.30 -3.43 -19.58
C GLY A 48 0.72 -3.93 -18.55
N ASP A 49 0.44 -3.82 -17.25
CA ASP A 49 1.30 -4.31 -16.17
C ASP A 49 0.86 -5.69 -15.62
N GLU A 50 -0.23 -6.26 -16.17
CA GLU A 50 -0.76 -7.56 -15.76
C GLU A 50 0.30 -8.67 -15.93
N PRO A 51 0.27 -9.74 -15.12
CA PRO A 51 1.14 -10.88 -15.34
C PRO A 51 0.96 -11.48 -16.74
N PRO A 52 2.04 -11.88 -17.42
CA PRO A 52 1.94 -12.61 -18.66
C PRO A 52 1.27 -13.99 -18.45
N PRO A 53 0.83 -14.65 -19.51
CA PRO A 53 0.41 -16.04 -19.44
C PRO A 53 1.48 -16.95 -18.80
N ALA A 54 1.03 -18.01 -18.13
CA ALA A 54 1.93 -18.92 -17.43
C ALA A 54 3.01 -19.51 -18.39
N GLY A 55 4.27 -19.40 -17.99
CA GLY A 55 5.42 -19.89 -18.78
C GLY A 55 5.99 -18.87 -19.76
N GLU A 56 5.41 -17.69 -19.91
CA GLU A 56 5.96 -16.62 -20.72
C GLU A 56 6.89 -15.70 -19.88
N PRO A 57 7.92 -15.07 -20.52
CA PRO A 57 8.77 -14.12 -19.83
C PRO A 57 7.98 -12.91 -19.27
N ASP A 58 8.37 -12.47 -18.07
CA ASP A 58 7.78 -11.30 -17.39
C ASP A 58 8.83 -10.18 -17.21
N PRO A 59 9.19 -9.44 -18.27
CA PRO A 59 10.20 -8.40 -18.17
C PRO A 59 9.79 -7.25 -17.27
N LEU A 60 8.49 -6.91 -17.19
CA LEU A 60 7.98 -5.86 -16.30
C LEU A 60 8.01 -6.30 -14.84
N GLY A 61 7.82 -7.58 -14.56
CA GLY A 61 7.89 -8.15 -13.22
C GLY A 61 9.27 -8.11 -12.59
N SER A 62 10.30 -7.76 -13.33
CA SER A 62 11.67 -7.52 -12.86
C SER A 62 12.19 -6.10 -13.12
N ASP A 63 11.29 -5.14 -13.28
CA ASP A 63 11.63 -3.73 -13.51
C ASP A 63 10.70 -2.80 -12.71
N TRP A 64 9.47 -2.59 -13.20
CA TRP A 64 8.54 -1.62 -12.63
C TRP A 64 7.08 -2.02 -12.88
N LEU A 65 6.26 -2.02 -11.82
CA LEU A 65 4.81 -2.26 -11.89
C LEU A 65 4.03 -1.17 -11.16
N VAL A 66 2.80 -0.94 -11.56
CA VAL A 66 1.89 0.02 -10.92
C VAL A 66 0.55 -0.65 -10.60
N LEU A 67 0.11 -0.49 -9.35
CA LEU A 67 -1.24 -0.81 -8.93
C LEU A 67 -2.10 0.45 -8.80
N ARG A 68 -3.38 0.28 -9.10
CA ARG A 68 -4.42 1.31 -9.03
C ARG A 68 -5.57 0.83 -8.16
N THR A 69 -6.34 1.79 -7.66
CA THR A 69 -7.67 1.46 -7.12
C THR A 69 -8.58 0.97 -8.25
N PRO A 70 -9.65 0.22 -7.94
CA PRO A 70 -10.64 -0.19 -8.95
C PRO A 70 -11.21 0.97 -9.76
N GLU A 71 -11.28 2.17 -9.17
CA GLU A 71 -11.75 3.41 -9.82
C GLU A 71 -10.69 4.06 -10.73
N GLY A 72 -9.46 3.51 -10.74
CA GLY A 72 -8.40 3.89 -11.67
C GLY A 72 -7.38 4.89 -11.14
N ALA A 73 -7.45 5.31 -9.88
CA ALA A 73 -6.42 6.16 -9.28
C ALA A 73 -5.12 5.37 -9.02
N SER A 74 -3.96 5.89 -9.42
CA SER A 74 -2.66 5.29 -9.07
C SER A 74 -2.48 5.30 -7.55
N CYS A 75 -1.99 4.19 -7.00
CA CYS A 75 -1.89 3.98 -5.55
C CYS A 75 -0.46 3.59 -5.15
N LEU A 76 0.03 2.47 -5.63
CA LEU A 76 1.37 1.94 -5.34
C LEU A 76 2.13 1.66 -6.63
N ALA A 77 3.44 1.83 -6.59
CA ALA A 77 4.35 1.33 -7.62
C ALA A 77 5.46 0.51 -6.96
N PHE A 78 6.07 -0.36 -7.73
CA PHE A 78 7.10 -1.28 -7.27
C PHE A 78 8.29 -1.16 -8.20
N GLN A 79 9.48 -0.98 -7.62
CA GLN A 79 10.72 -0.75 -8.35
C GLN A 79 11.73 -1.84 -8.02
N GLN A 80 12.32 -2.44 -9.05
CA GLN A 80 13.38 -3.41 -8.88
C GLN A 80 14.65 -2.74 -8.32
N VAL A 81 15.20 -3.32 -7.26
CA VAL A 81 16.50 -2.98 -6.71
C VAL A 81 17.35 -4.23 -6.53
N GLU A 82 18.68 -4.08 -6.50
CA GLU A 82 19.57 -5.21 -6.31
C GLU A 82 19.61 -5.71 -4.87
N LYS A 83 19.39 -4.80 -3.92
CA LYS A 83 19.49 -5.09 -2.49
C LYS A 83 18.50 -4.24 -1.69
N LEU A 84 17.87 -4.88 -0.73
CA LEU A 84 17.03 -4.20 0.28
C LEU A 84 17.86 -3.84 1.51
N PRO A 85 17.48 -2.78 2.27
CA PRO A 85 18.00 -2.54 3.61
C PRO A 85 17.61 -3.70 4.55
N GLU A 86 18.19 -3.72 5.74
CA GLU A 86 17.75 -4.65 6.78
C GLU A 86 16.25 -4.48 7.06
N ALA A 87 15.56 -5.62 7.23
CA ALA A 87 14.12 -5.61 7.51
C ALA A 87 13.82 -4.85 8.80
N ALA A 88 12.63 -4.26 8.88
CA ALA A 88 12.12 -3.50 10.03
C ALA A 88 11.81 -4.41 11.24
N GLU A 89 12.75 -5.25 11.65
CA GLU A 89 12.55 -6.14 12.79
C GLU A 89 12.27 -5.35 14.08
N GLY A 90 11.15 -5.70 14.73
CA GLY A 90 10.73 -5.06 15.97
C GLY A 90 10.20 -3.63 15.82
N TRP A 91 10.00 -3.12 14.59
CA TRP A 91 9.34 -1.82 14.42
C TRP A 91 7.91 -1.86 15.01
N PRO A 92 7.45 -0.80 15.74
CA PRO A 92 8.08 0.52 15.89
C PRO A 92 9.15 0.62 16.98
N ALA A 93 9.38 -0.40 17.80
CA ALA A 93 10.30 -0.33 18.94
C ALA A 93 11.70 -0.90 18.66
N GLY A 94 11.93 -1.46 17.47
CA GLY A 94 13.20 -2.08 17.10
C GLY A 94 14.35 -1.09 16.85
N PRO A 95 15.58 -1.59 16.70
CA PRO A 95 16.78 -0.76 16.55
C PRO A 95 16.91 -0.13 15.16
N VAL A 96 16.20 -0.64 14.15
CA VAL A 96 16.27 -0.13 12.77
C VAL A 96 15.16 0.89 12.56
N PRO A 97 15.47 2.20 12.44
CA PRO A 97 14.45 3.21 12.21
C PRO A 97 13.87 3.08 10.80
N GLN A 98 12.58 3.31 10.66
CA GLN A 98 11.88 3.41 9.37
C GLN A 98 11.51 4.86 9.11
N GLN A 99 11.66 5.30 7.85
CA GLN A 99 11.29 6.66 7.44
C GLN A 99 9.84 6.74 6.95
N LEU A 100 9.26 5.60 6.56
CA LEU A 100 7.93 5.50 5.99
C LEU A 100 7.28 4.17 6.40
N HIS A 101 5.98 4.20 6.64
CA HIS A 101 5.12 3.02 6.71
C HIS A 101 3.79 3.32 6.03
N LEU A 102 3.04 2.29 5.71
CA LEU A 102 1.69 2.43 5.18
C LEU A 102 0.68 2.31 6.31
N ASP A 103 -0.23 3.28 6.40
CA ASP A 103 -1.39 3.23 7.28
C ASP A 103 -2.62 2.85 6.49
N THR A 104 -3.32 1.83 6.93
CA THR A 104 -4.55 1.33 6.30
C THR A 104 -5.61 1.04 7.34
N THR A 105 -6.87 1.09 6.93
CA THR A 105 -7.98 0.91 7.86
C THR A 105 -8.94 -0.17 7.39
N VAL A 106 -9.60 -0.76 8.37
CA VAL A 106 -10.77 -1.64 8.20
C VAL A 106 -11.89 -1.15 9.10
N PRO A 107 -13.16 -1.41 8.76
CA PRO A 107 -14.29 -0.82 9.50
C PRO A 107 -14.58 -1.49 10.85
N THR A 108 -14.15 -2.73 11.08
CA THR A 108 -14.49 -3.50 12.29
C THR A 108 -13.34 -4.39 12.74
N VAL A 109 -13.41 -4.86 13.99
CA VAL A 109 -12.45 -5.83 14.54
C VAL A 109 -12.49 -7.16 13.77
N GLU A 110 -13.68 -7.62 13.36
CA GLU A 110 -13.82 -8.84 12.55
C GLU A 110 -13.13 -8.70 11.19
N ALA A 111 -13.21 -7.51 10.59
CA ALA A 111 -12.52 -7.20 9.34
C ALA A 111 -10.98 -7.13 9.57
N LEU A 112 -10.51 -6.65 10.73
CA LEU A 112 -9.11 -6.68 11.11
C LEU A 112 -8.59 -8.12 11.22
N GLU A 113 -9.35 -9.02 11.85
CA GLU A 113 -8.99 -10.44 11.94
C GLU A 113 -8.99 -11.14 10.57
N ALA A 114 -9.91 -10.79 9.69
CA ALA A 114 -9.92 -11.31 8.32
C ALA A 114 -8.71 -10.81 7.52
N ALA A 115 -8.37 -9.52 7.64
CA ALA A 115 -7.19 -8.93 7.02
C ALA A 115 -5.89 -9.55 7.58
N HIS A 116 -5.84 -9.83 8.89
CA HIS A 116 -4.71 -10.50 9.54
C HIS A 116 -4.44 -11.87 8.90
N ARG A 117 -5.43 -12.75 8.85
CA ARG A 117 -5.27 -14.07 8.22
C ARG A 117 -4.79 -13.95 6.78
N ARG A 118 -5.40 -13.06 6.02
CA ARG A 118 -5.02 -12.83 4.62
C ARG A 118 -3.59 -12.31 4.48
N ALA A 119 -3.18 -11.35 5.30
CA ALA A 119 -1.82 -10.82 5.27
C ALA A 119 -0.78 -11.93 5.51
N LEU A 120 -1.00 -12.79 6.51
CA LEU A 120 -0.10 -13.91 6.80
C LEU A 120 -0.08 -14.95 5.66
N GLU A 121 -1.25 -15.30 5.10
CA GLU A 121 -1.35 -16.22 3.96
C GLU A 121 -0.59 -15.69 2.73
N LEU A 122 -0.56 -14.38 2.53
CA LEU A 122 0.15 -13.72 1.44
C LEU A 122 1.65 -13.50 1.71
N GLY A 123 2.13 -13.82 2.91
CA GLY A 123 3.55 -13.77 3.25
C GLY A 123 3.99 -12.57 4.09
N ALA A 124 3.06 -11.79 4.66
CA ALA A 124 3.39 -10.78 5.66
C ALA A 124 3.88 -11.45 6.96
N ARG A 125 4.71 -10.72 7.69
CA ARG A 125 5.14 -11.10 9.04
C ARG A 125 4.59 -10.09 10.05
N GLU A 126 3.88 -10.57 11.07
CA GLU A 126 3.40 -9.70 12.15
C GLU A 126 4.57 -9.17 12.98
N LEU A 127 4.59 -7.86 13.22
CA LEU A 127 5.57 -7.16 14.03
C LEU A 127 5.01 -6.74 15.38
N LEU A 128 3.72 -6.39 15.43
CA LEU A 128 3.04 -5.91 16.62
C LEU A 128 1.55 -6.26 16.57
N ASP A 129 1.03 -6.76 17.70
CA ASP A 129 -0.38 -6.94 17.97
C ASP A 129 -0.81 -5.99 19.10
N ARG A 130 -1.75 -5.10 18.83
CA ARG A 130 -2.42 -4.20 19.77
C ARG A 130 -3.94 -4.27 19.63
N THR A 131 -4.46 -5.46 19.37
CA THR A 131 -5.92 -5.68 19.23
C THR A 131 -6.66 -5.58 20.56
N ASP A 132 -5.97 -5.61 21.68
CA ASP A 132 -6.48 -5.39 23.03
C ASP A 132 -6.67 -3.92 23.41
N ASP A 133 -6.19 -2.97 22.58
CA ASP A 133 -6.44 -1.55 22.76
C ASP A 133 -7.89 -1.23 22.31
N PRO A 134 -8.80 -0.85 23.25
CA PRO A 134 -10.18 -0.61 22.89
C PRO A 134 -10.42 0.68 22.11
N GLU A 135 -9.47 1.62 22.16
CA GLU A 135 -9.57 2.91 21.46
C GLU A 135 -9.09 2.81 20.00
N GLU A 136 -8.06 2.00 19.77
CA GLU A 136 -7.45 1.84 18.46
C GLU A 136 -6.91 0.41 18.26
N PRO A 137 -7.78 -0.59 18.07
CA PRO A 137 -7.32 -1.94 17.75
C PRO A 137 -6.53 -1.93 16.44
N LEU A 138 -5.27 -2.40 16.50
CA LEU A 138 -4.38 -2.42 15.33
C LEU A 138 -3.42 -3.59 15.33
N ARG A 139 -2.88 -3.88 14.15
CA ARG A 139 -1.74 -4.78 13.94
C ARG A 139 -0.74 -4.14 13.00
N VAL A 140 0.54 -4.41 13.23
CA VAL A 140 1.64 -3.95 12.38
C VAL A 140 2.32 -5.16 11.75
N TYR A 141 2.65 -5.04 10.48
CA TYR A 141 3.29 -6.10 9.70
C TYR A 141 4.53 -5.58 8.97
N ALA A 142 5.45 -6.48 8.65
CA ALA A 142 6.36 -6.32 7.54
C ALA A 142 5.78 -7.03 6.31
N ASP A 143 5.79 -6.37 5.17
CA ASP A 143 5.46 -7.01 3.90
C ASP A 143 6.58 -8.00 3.48
N PRO A 144 6.44 -8.78 2.39
CA PRO A 144 7.47 -9.74 1.96
C PRO A 144 8.86 -9.12 1.68
N SER A 145 8.93 -7.82 1.44
CA SER A 145 10.19 -7.08 1.24
C SER A 145 10.68 -6.35 2.48
N GLY A 146 9.90 -6.38 3.58
CA GLY A 146 10.25 -5.79 4.87
C GLY A 146 9.71 -4.38 5.11
N HIS A 147 8.88 -3.80 4.23
CA HIS A 147 8.27 -2.51 4.49
C HIS A 147 7.20 -2.64 5.58
N PRO A 148 7.19 -1.72 6.56
CA PRO A 148 6.15 -1.74 7.59
C PRO A 148 4.81 -1.26 7.05
N LEU A 149 3.76 -1.97 7.43
CA LEU A 149 2.38 -1.56 7.21
C LEU A 149 1.54 -1.78 8.45
N CYS A 150 0.64 -0.85 8.72
CA CYS A 150 -0.30 -0.89 9.83
C CYS A 150 -1.71 -1.08 9.28
N ILE A 151 -2.50 -1.96 9.92
CA ILE A 151 -3.92 -2.10 9.68
C ILE A 151 -4.63 -1.85 11.00
N PHE A 152 -5.49 -0.84 11.05
CA PHE A 152 -6.23 -0.48 12.26
C PHE A 152 -7.73 -0.29 12.00
N VAL A 153 -8.50 -0.39 13.07
CA VAL A 153 -9.95 -0.20 12.98
C VAL A 153 -10.26 1.29 13.00
N ALA A 154 -10.87 1.77 11.93
CA ALA A 154 -11.43 3.12 11.86
C ALA A 154 -12.71 3.12 11.01
N PRO A 155 -13.70 3.97 11.37
CA PRO A 155 -14.98 4.06 10.65
C PRO A 155 -14.83 4.61 9.23
#